data_6765062be092b5896eb9559f41acbb90
#
_entry.id   6765062be092b5896eb9559f41acbb90
#
_cell.length_a   1.000
_cell.length_b   1.000
_cell.length_c   1.000
_cell.angle_alpha   90.00
_cell.angle_beta   90.00
_cell.angle_gamma   90.00
#
_symmetry.space_group_name_H-M   'P 1'
#
loop_
_entity.id
_entity.type
_entity.pdbx_description
1 polymer ?
#
loop_
_entity_poly.entity_id
_entity_poly.type
_entity_poly.pdbx_seq_one_letter_code
_entity_poly.pdbx_strand_id
1 'polypeptide(L)'
;ALLEFDQLPANLKDIISKRISCYDSPRDYYIKRLVEGVATIAAAFSPKSVIVRMSDFKSNEYANLIGGERYEPEEENPMLGFRGASRYISDSFRDCFDMECEALKFVRDEMGLTNVWVMIPFVRTLDEARQVTELLKANGIESGKNGLKLIMMCELPSNVILAQEFCQLVDGFSIGSNDLTQLTLGID
;
A
#
# COMPACT_ATOMS: atom_id res chain seq x y z
N ALA A 1 8.11 -11.47 -6.89
CA ALA A 1 9.44 -11.71 -7.49
C ALA A 1 10.59 -11.54 -6.47
N LEU A 2 10.64 -10.42 -5.72
CA LEU A 2 11.71 -10.21 -4.73
C LEU A 2 11.68 -11.24 -3.59
N LEU A 3 10.50 -11.63 -3.12
CA LEU A 3 10.33 -12.61 -2.04
C LEU A 3 10.65 -14.05 -2.45
N GLU A 4 10.45 -14.36 -3.73
CA GLU A 4 10.73 -15.68 -4.30
C GLU A 4 11.92 -15.65 -5.25
N PHE A 5 12.91 -14.82 -4.95
CA PHE A 5 14.06 -14.56 -5.82
C PHE A 5 14.77 -15.84 -6.27
N ASP A 6 14.94 -16.80 -5.35
CA ASP A 6 15.64 -18.06 -5.63
C ASP A 6 14.88 -19.00 -6.58
N GLN A 7 13.57 -18.78 -6.75
CA GLN A 7 12.70 -19.57 -7.63
C GLN A 7 12.52 -18.96 -9.02
N LEU A 8 13.09 -17.78 -9.26
CA LEU A 8 12.95 -17.08 -10.53
C LEU A 8 13.78 -17.73 -11.66
N PRO A 9 13.34 -17.60 -12.92
CA PRO A 9 14.16 -17.93 -14.08
C PRO A 9 15.48 -17.13 -14.11
N ALA A 10 16.52 -17.73 -14.71
CA ALA A 10 17.88 -17.16 -14.71
C ALA A 10 17.95 -15.73 -15.29
N ASN A 11 17.19 -15.45 -16.35
CA ASN A 11 17.12 -14.13 -16.96
C ASN A 11 16.56 -13.06 -16.01
N LEU A 12 15.51 -13.38 -15.24
CA LEU A 12 14.93 -12.47 -14.26
C LEU A 12 15.86 -12.28 -13.06
N LYS A 13 16.51 -13.37 -12.59
CA LYS A 13 17.53 -13.30 -11.55
C LYS A 13 18.66 -12.34 -11.92
N ASP A 14 19.17 -12.44 -13.14
CA ASP A 14 20.28 -11.58 -13.61
C ASP A 14 19.88 -10.09 -13.61
N ILE A 15 18.68 -9.78 -14.08
CA ILE A 15 18.15 -8.41 -14.08
C ILE A 15 18.00 -7.87 -12.66
N ILE A 16 17.39 -8.66 -11.77
CA ILE A 16 17.13 -8.26 -10.39
C ILE A 16 18.44 -8.17 -9.60
N SER A 17 19.37 -9.14 -9.75
CA SER A 17 20.66 -9.15 -9.07
C SER A 17 21.46 -7.86 -9.32
N LYS A 18 21.44 -7.35 -10.55
CA LYS A 18 22.10 -6.08 -10.88
C LYS A 18 21.51 -4.89 -10.12
N ARG A 19 20.20 -4.90 -9.85
CA ARG A 19 19.52 -3.83 -9.12
C ARG A 19 19.74 -3.89 -7.61
N ILE A 20 19.86 -5.10 -7.07
CA ILE A 20 19.99 -5.33 -5.62
C ILE A 20 21.44 -5.48 -5.16
N SER A 21 22.42 -5.34 -6.05
CA SER A 21 23.84 -5.64 -5.79
C SER A 21 24.46 -4.89 -4.61
N CYS A 22 23.88 -3.77 -4.19
CA CYS A 22 24.33 -2.97 -3.05
C CYS A 22 23.49 -3.21 -1.76
N TYR A 23 22.65 -4.23 -1.74
CA TYR A 23 21.74 -4.54 -0.64
C TYR A 23 21.97 -5.97 -0.16
N ASP A 24 21.68 -6.22 1.13
CA ASP A 24 21.93 -7.51 1.75
C ASP A 24 21.00 -8.61 1.23
N SER A 25 19.80 -8.24 0.77
CA SER A 25 18.82 -9.15 0.20
C SER A 25 17.81 -8.41 -0.71
N PRO A 26 17.05 -9.13 -1.56
CA PRO A 26 15.95 -8.55 -2.31
C PRO A 26 14.90 -7.86 -1.44
N ARG A 27 14.62 -8.41 -0.24
CA ARG A 27 13.72 -7.83 0.74
C ARG A 27 14.26 -6.51 1.30
N ASP A 28 15.53 -6.51 1.68
CA ASP A 28 16.24 -5.32 2.17
C ASP A 28 16.24 -4.18 1.13
N TYR A 29 16.48 -4.52 -0.13
CA TYR A 29 16.36 -3.56 -1.24
C TYR A 29 15.01 -2.88 -1.28
N TYR A 30 13.90 -3.65 -1.23
CA TYR A 30 12.56 -3.09 -1.28
C TYR A 30 12.30 -2.13 -0.11
N ILE A 31 12.56 -2.61 1.11
CA ILE A 31 12.31 -1.83 2.33
C ILE A 31 13.16 -0.55 2.34
N LYS A 32 14.47 -0.64 2.10
CA LYS A 32 15.36 0.53 2.12
C LYS A 32 15.01 1.55 1.05
N ARG A 33 14.62 1.11 -0.17
CA ARG A 33 14.19 2.03 -1.23
C ARG A 33 12.89 2.74 -0.87
N LEU A 34 11.95 2.06 -0.25
CA LEU A 34 10.70 2.68 0.19
C LEU A 34 10.96 3.64 1.36
N VAL A 35 11.78 3.24 2.33
CA VAL A 35 12.22 4.11 3.45
C VAL A 35 12.86 5.38 2.92
N GLU A 36 13.82 5.27 1.99
CA GLU A 36 14.52 6.41 1.41
C GLU A 36 13.54 7.41 0.75
N GLY A 37 12.61 6.89 -0.06
CA GLY A 37 11.62 7.74 -0.73
C GLY A 37 10.69 8.46 0.24
N VAL A 38 10.12 7.72 1.18
CA VAL A 38 9.19 8.27 2.18
C VAL A 38 9.91 9.26 3.11
N ALA A 39 11.09 8.89 3.62
CA ALA A 39 11.84 9.74 4.54
C ALA A 39 12.29 11.05 3.89
N THR A 40 12.69 11.03 2.63
CA THR A 40 13.08 12.23 1.89
C THR A 40 11.93 13.24 1.84
N ILE A 41 10.73 12.78 1.51
CA ILE A 41 9.55 13.64 1.44
C ILE A 41 9.15 14.10 2.85
N ALA A 42 9.10 13.17 3.82
CA ALA A 42 8.70 13.47 5.18
C ALA A 42 9.62 14.50 5.85
N ALA A 43 10.93 14.37 5.66
CA ALA A 43 11.91 15.33 6.17
C ALA A 43 11.75 16.71 5.53
N ALA A 44 11.57 16.77 4.20
CA ALA A 44 11.40 18.02 3.48
C ALA A 44 10.16 18.82 3.91
N PHE A 45 9.09 18.13 4.31
CA PHE A 45 7.83 18.76 4.74
C PHE A 45 7.72 18.94 6.25
N SER A 46 8.63 18.37 7.05
CA SER A 46 8.57 18.48 8.51
C SER A 46 8.51 19.94 8.98
N PRO A 47 7.64 20.30 9.96
CA PRO A 47 6.75 19.43 10.74
C PRO A 47 5.36 19.20 10.12
N LYS A 48 5.12 19.63 8.88
CA LYS A 48 3.83 19.45 8.20
C LYS A 48 3.60 17.99 7.89
N SER A 49 2.33 17.54 8.01
CA SER A 49 1.95 16.15 7.74
C SER A 49 2.18 15.77 6.29
N VAL A 50 2.66 14.54 6.09
CA VAL A 50 2.80 13.86 4.80
C VAL A 50 1.94 12.61 4.84
N ILE A 51 1.07 12.44 3.85
CA ILE A 51 0.21 11.27 3.74
C ILE A 51 0.83 10.33 2.72
N VAL A 52 1.16 9.10 3.16
CA VAL A 52 1.69 8.04 2.32
C VAL A 52 0.58 7.05 2.03
N ARG A 53 0.22 6.93 0.76
CA ARG A 53 -0.75 5.93 0.30
C ARG A 53 -0.05 4.59 0.16
N MET A 54 -0.63 3.55 0.76
CA MET A 54 -0.25 2.16 0.51
C MET A 54 -0.41 1.82 -0.97
N SER A 55 0.34 0.83 -1.45
CA SER A 55 0.36 0.45 -2.87
C SER A 55 -1.04 0.12 -3.41
N ASP A 56 -1.39 0.73 -4.55
CA ASP A 56 -2.69 0.57 -5.21
C ASP A 56 -2.53 0.39 -6.73
N PHE A 57 -1.62 -0.46 -7.14
CA PHE A 57 -1.55 -0.86 -8.54
C PHE A 57 -2.63 -1.88 -8.86
N LYS A 58 -3.20 -1.78 -10.05
CA LYS A 58 -4.10 -2.78 -10.63
C LYS A 58 -3.30 -4.03 -11.01
N SER A 59 -3.96 -5.16 -11.17
CA SER A 59 -3.31 -6.43 -11.55
C SER A 59 -2.49 -6.30 -12.84
N ASN A 60 -3.02 -5.64 -13.88
CA ASN A 60 -2.29 -5.39 -15.12
C ASN A 60 -1.07 -4.48 -14.95
N GLU A 61 -1.11 -3.53 -14.01
CA GLU A 61 0.04 -2.66 -13.70
C GLU A 61 1.13 -3.44 -12.95
N TYR A 62 0.75 -4.26 -11.96
CA TYR A 62 1.70 -5.16 -11.29
C TYR A 62 2.28 -6.20 -12.25
N ALA A 63 1.47 -6.76 -13.16
CA ALA A 63 1.93 -7.72 -14.17
C ALA A 63 3.03 -7.15 -15.06
N ASN A 64 2.99 -5.84 -15.35
CA ASN A 64 4.00 -5.14 -16.14
C ASN A 64 5.33 -4.88 -15.39
N LEU A 65 5.38 -5.10 -14.08
CA LEU A 65 6.63 -5.01 -13.33
C LEU A 65 7.51 -6.23 -13.64
N ILE A 66 8.83 -6.09 -13.40
CA ILE A 66 9.80 -7.16 -13.67
C ILE A 66 9.41 -8.45 -12.94
N GLY A 67 8.99 -9.45 -13.71
CA GLY A 67 8.52 -10.74 -13.21
C GLY A 67 7.14 -10.71 -12.56
N GLY A 68 6.38 -9.62 -12.70
CA GLY A 68 5.05 -9.44 -12.09
C GLY A 68 3.99 -10.35 -12.68
N GLU A 69 4.02 -10.59 -13.99
CA GLU A 69 3.08 -11.47 -14.71
C GLU A 69 2.90 -12.86 -14.10
N ARG A 70 3.89 -13.35 -13.35
CA ARG A 70 3.88 -14.66 -12.70
C ARG A 70 2.96 -14.74 -11.48
N TYR A 71 2.58 -13.59 -10.92
CA TYR A 71 1.90 -13.48 -9.63
C TYR A 71 0.53 -12.83 -9.73
N GLU A 72 0.23 -12.24 -10.87
CA GLU A 72 -1.01 -11.48 -11.04
C GLU A 72 -2.07 -12.29 -11.79
N PRO A 73 -3.34 -12.21 -11.35
CA PRO A 73 -4.43 -12.81 -12.10
C PRO A 73 -4.70 -12.05 -13.41
N GLU A 74 -5.14 -12.76 -14.42
CA GLU A 74 -5.76 -12.14 -15.60
C GLU A 74 -7.18 -11.73 -15.25
N GLU A 75 -7.49 -10.45 -15.39
CA GLU A 75 -8.79 -9.86 -15.05
C GLU A 75 -9.35 -9.12 -16.25
N GLU A 76 -10.64 -9.31 -16.55
CA GLU A 76 -11.32 -8.56 -17.63
C GLU A 76 -11.39 -7.06 -17.32
N ASN A 77 -11.59 -6.70 -16.05
CA ASN A 77 -11.61 -5.33 -15.58
C ASN A 77 -10.73 -5.13 -14.33
N PRO A 78 -9.43 -4.91 -14.51
CA PRO A 78 -8.50 -4.67 -13.39
C PRO A 78 -8.88 -3.49 -12.50
N MET A 79 -9.67 -2.54 -13.00
CA MET A 79 -10.18 -1.40 -12.23
C MET A 79 -11.01 -1.87 -11.02
N LEU A 80 -11.83 -2.91 -11.21
CA LEU A 80 -12.72 -3.47 -10.19
C LEU A 80 -12.17 -4.72 -9.52
N GLY A 81 -10.99 -5.16 -9.92
CA GLY A 81 -10.42 -6.43 -9.56
C GLY A 81 -9.62 -6.43 -8.26
N PHE A 82 -8.52 -7.18 -8.26
CA PHE A 82 -7.65 -7.43 -7.12
C PHE A 82 -6.71 -6.25 -6.88
N ARG A 83 -7.17 -5.25 -6.14
CA ARG A 83 -6.43 -4.01 -5.80
C ARG A 83 -6.79 -3.48 -4.42
N GLY A 84 -5.95 -2.60 -3.87
CA GLY A 84 -6.17 -1.92 -2.61
C GLY A 84 -6.38 -2.86 -1.42
N ALA A 85 -7.37 -2.57 -0.58
CA ALA A 85 -7.65 -3.30 0.65
C ALA A 85 -7.79 -4.82 0.46
N SER A 86 -8.50 -5.26 -0.59
CA SER A 86 -8.67 -6.70 -0.87
C SER A 86 -7.36 -7.43 -1.10
N ARG A 87 -6.36 -6.74 -1.64
CA ARG A 87 -5.01 -7.28 -1.85
C ARG A 87 -4.28 -7.47 -0.53
N TYR A 88 -4.36 -6.51 0.39
CA TYR A 88 -3.64 -6.57 1.67
C TYR A 88 -4.13 -7.67 2.59
N ILE A 89 -5.42 -7.96 2.57
CA ILE A 89 -6.01 -9.04 3.37
C ILE A 89 -5.81 -10.43 2.76
N SER A 90 -5.37 -10.52 1.50
CA SER A 90 -5.09 -11.79 0.83
C SER A 90 -3.77 -12.38 1.27
N ASP A 91 -3.75 -13.69 1.52
CA ASP A 91 -2.53 -14.42 1.88
C ASP A 91 -1.45 -14.31 0.80
N SER A 92 -1.84 -14.23 -0.48
CA SER A 92 -0.91 -14.12 -1.61
C SER A 92 -0.12 -12.81 -1.64
N PHE A 93 -0.60 -11.76 -0.97
CA PHE A 93 0.05 -10.45 -0.94
C PHE A 93 0.53 -10.05 0.46
N ARG A 94 0.23 -10.85 1.49
CA ARG A 94 0.52 -10.53 2.89
C ARG A 94 1.97 -10.11 3.11
N ASP A 95 2.92 -10.88 2.65
CA ASP A 95 4.35 -10.59 2.84
C ASP A 95 4.78 -9.26 2.19
N CYS A 96 4.15 -8.91 1.04
CA CYS A 96 4.40 -7.61 0.40
C CYS A 96 3.83 -6.45 1.23
N PHE A 97 2.64 -6.61 1.77
CA PHE A 97 2.01 -5.64 2.66
C PHE A 97 2.83 -5.44 3.94
N ASP A 98 3.31 -6.53 4.53
CA ASP A 98 4.15 -6.47 5.74
C ASP A 98 5.47 -5.72 5.50
N MET A 99 6.08 -5.87 4.31
CA MET A 99 7.27 -5.07 3.94
C MET A 99 6.97 -3.57 3.83
N GLU A 100 5.81 -3.19 3.30
CA GLU A 100 5.40 -1.78 3.28
C GLU A 100 5.21 -1.23 4.70
N CYS A 101 4.55 -2.01 5.56
CA CYS A 101 4.36 -1.65 6.96
C CYS A 101 5.69 -1.49 7.69
N GLU A 102 6.65 -2.41 7.48
CA GLU A 102 7.99 -2.34 8.06
C GLU A 102 8.72 -1.06 7.64
N ALA A 103 8.67 -0.71 6.36
CA ALA A 103 9.29 0.51 5.86
C ALA A 103 8.67 1.77 6.51
N LEU A 104 7.34 1.85 6.58
CA LEU A 104 6.66 2.99 7.20
C LEU A 104 6.94 3.09 8.70
N LYS A 105 6.97 1.95 9.38
CA LYS A 105 7.33 1.89 10.80
C LYS A 105 8.77 2.35 11.03
N PHE A 106 9.71 1.91 10.20
CA PHE A 106 11.11 2.34 10.29
C PHE A 106 11.24 3.86 10.15
N VAL A 107 10.57 4.46 9.17
CA VAL A 107 10.58 5.91 8.98
C VAL A 107 10.03 6.65 10.20
N ARG A 108 8.96 6.16 10.80
CA ARG A 108 8.33 6.81 11.93
C ARG A 108 9.05 6.59 13.26
N ASP A 109 9.39 5.33 13.56
CA ASP A 109 9.88 4.93 14.87
C ASP A 109 11.40 5.07 14.99
N GLU A 110 12.15 4.66 13.94
CA GLU A 110 13.63 4.68 13.98
C GLU A 110 14.20 6.02 13.50
N MET A 111 13.62 6.60 12.43
CA MET A 111 14.06 7.90 11.92
C MET A 111 13.36 9.09 12.61
N GLY A 112 12.34 8.83 13.42
CA GLY A 112 11.61 9.86 14.18
C GLY A 112 10.72 10.79 13.32
N LEU A 113 10.43 10.43 12.07
CA LEU A 113 9.61 11.23 11.16
C LEU A 113 8.11 10.97 11.42
N THR A 114 7.64 11.38 12.58
CA THR A 114 6.26 11.14 13.06
C THR A 114 5.18 11.92 12.28
N ASN A 115 5.59 12.85 11.42
CA ASN A 115 4.69 13.60 10.53
C ASN A 115 4.15 12.76 9.34
N VAL A 116 4.57 11.50 9.19
CA VAL A 116 4.02 10.57 8.19
C VAL A 116 2.70 9.98 8.69
N TRP A 117 1.63 10.16 7.90
CA TRP A 117 0.34 9.49 8.07
C TRP A 117 0.17 8.41 7.00
N VAL A 118 -0.66 7.43 7.26
CA VAL A 118 -0.88 6.29 6.34
C VAL A 118 -2.26 6.37 5.71
N MET A 119 -2.35 6.13 4.40
CA MET A 119 -3.60 6.15 3.66
C MET A 119 -3.87 4.80 3.02
N ILE A 120 -5.08 4.28 3.24
CA ILE A 120 -5.57 3.00 2.74
C ILE A 120 -6.40 3.26 1.48
N PRO A 121 -6.00 2.75 0.31
CA PRO A 121 -6.75 2.89 -0.93
C PRO A 121 -7.78 1.79 -1.13
N PHE A 122 -8.79 2.07 -1.90
CA PHE A 122 -9.75 1.16 -2.52
C PHE A 122 -10.38 0.15 -1.55
N VAL A 123 -11.03 0.67 -0.53
CA VAL A 123 -11.74 -0.11 0.50
C VAL A 123 -13.22 -0.23 0.14
N ARG A 124 -13.68 -1.42 -0.15
CA ARG A 124 -15.05 -1.67 -0.65
C ARG A 124 -16.08 -1.78 0.45
N THR A 125 -15.73 -2.45 1.54
CA THR A 125 -16.65 -2.80 2.62
C THR A 125 -16.12 -2.41 4.00
N LEU A 126 -17.02 -2.32 4.97
CA LEU A 126 -16.64 -2.11 6.37
C LEU A 126 -15.78 -3.25 6.91
N ASP A 127 -16.01 -4.47 6.43
CA ASP A 127 -15.22 -5.63 6.86
C ASP A 127 -13.80 -5.59 6.31
N GLU A 128 -13.61 -5.18 5.05
CA GLU A 128 -12.26 -4.91 4.52
C GLU A 128 -11.55 -3.82 5.33
N ALA A 129 -12.26 -2.73 5.67
CA ALA A 129 -11.68 -1.66 6.49
C ALA A 129 -11.23 -2.18 7.86
N ARG A 130 -12.06 -2.96 8.56
CA ARG A 130 -11.69 -3.56 9.85
C ARG A 130 -10.48 -4.47 9.72
N GLN A 131 -10.50 -5.39 8.75
CA GLN A 131 -9.38 -6.32 8.54
C GLN A 131 -8.07 -5.59 8.25
N VAL A 132 -8.08 -4.58 7.37
CA VAL A 132 -6.85 -3.82 7.06
C VAL A 132 -6.37 -3.01 8.26
N THR A 133 -7.26 -2.39 9.02
CA THR A 133 -6.86 -1.64 10.23
C THR A 133 -6.29 -2.56 11.31
N GLU A 134 -6.84 -3.77 11.47
CA GLU A 134 -6.27 -4.80 12.37
C GLU A 134 -4.90 -5.27 11.91
N LEU A 135 -4.71 -5.46 10.59
CA LEU A 135 -3.42 -5.84 10.02
C LEU A 135 -2.36 -4.75 10.19
N LEU A 136 -2.72 -3.49 9.96
CA LEU A 136 -1.83 -2.36 10.23
C LEU A 136 -1.42 -2.32 11.70
N LYS A 137 -2.39 -2.49 12.60
CA LYS A 137 -2.15 -2.55 14.04
C LYS A 137 -1.23 -3.72 14.43
N ALA A 138 -1.44 -4.89 13.88
CA ALA A 138 -0.56 -6.06 14.10
C ALA A 138 0.88 -5.80 13.66
N ASN A 139 1.07 -4.99 12.61
CA ASN A 139 2.37 -4.52 12.13
C ASN A 139 2.91 -3.30 12.91
N GLY A 140 2.21 -2.85 13.96
CA GLY A 140 2.64 -1.74 14.80
C GLY A 140 2.28 -0.34 14.28
N ILE A 141 1.46 -0.27 13.22
CA ILE A 141 0.92 0.97 12.64
C ILE A 141 -0.50 1.15 13.18
N GLU A 142 -0.62 1.89 14.27
CA GLU A 142 -1.88 2.08 15.00
C GLU A 142 -2.25 3.56 15.07
N SER A 143 -3.51 3.89 14.74
CA SER A 143 -4.03 5.25 14.88
C SER A 143 -3.83 5.79 16.29
N GLY A 144 -3.45 7.05 16.41
CA GLY A 144 -3.17 7.73 17.66
C GLY A 144 -1.74 7.51 18.20
N LYS A 145 -1.07 6.41 17.84
CA LYS A 145 0.30 6.12 18.31
C LYS A 145 1.29 7.13 17.72
N ASN A 146 1.96 7.89 18.57
CA ASN A 146 2.89 8.95 18.15
C ASN A 146 2.28 9.92 17.12
N GLY A 147 0.98 10.27 17.27
CA GLY A 147 0.30 11.18 16.36
C GLY A 147 -0.01 10.61 14.98
N LEU A 148 0.12 9.29 14.77
CA LEU A 148 -0.29 8.64 13.53
C LEU A 148 -1.78 8.87 13.27
N LYS A 149 -2.11 9.16 12.04
CA LYS A 149 -3.48 9.11 11.53
C LYS A 149 -3.60 8.11 10.40
N LEU A 150 -4.68 7.34 10.43
CA LEU A 150 -5.09 6.46 9.35
C LEU A 150 -6.12 7.19 8.50
N ILE A 151 -5.79 7.42 7.25
CA ILE A 151 -6.67 8.04 6.27
C ILE A 151 -7.18 6.96 5.33
N MET A 152 -8.41 7.04 4.88
CA MET A 152 -8.95 6.15 3.85
C MET A 152 -9.27 6.95 2.60
N MET A 153 -9.01 6.41 1.43
CA MET A 153 -9.49 7.01 0.19
C MET A 153 -11.00 6.79 0.08
N CYS A 154 -11.73 7.88 -0.08
CA CYS A 154 -13.15 7.86 -0.43
C CYS A 154 -13.25 7.89 -1.95
N GLU A 155 -13.33 6.73 -2.57
CA GLU A 155 -13.24 6.56 -4.02
C GLU A 155 -14.21 5.51 -4.59
N LEU A 156 -15.04 4.92 -3.74
CA LEU A 156 -16.13 4.06 -4.14
C LEU A 156 -17.48 4.63 -3.66
N PRO A 157 -18.58 4.39 -4.38
CA PRO A 157 -19.93 4.80 -3.93
C PRO A 157 -20.28 4.30 -2.52
N SER A 158 -19.83 3.09 -2.16
CA SER A 158 -20.02 2.53 -0.79
C SER A 158 -19.40 3.40 0.28
N ASN A 159 -18.26 4.05 0.00
CA ASN A 159 -17.58 4.92 0.97
C ASN A 159 -18.40 6.18 1.25
N VAL A 160 -19.13 6.70 0.26
CA VAL A 160 -20.02 7.85 0.43
C VAL A 160 -21.29 7.46 1.20
N ILE A 161 -21.90 6.33 0.81
CA ILE A 161 -23.17 5.85 1.43
C ILE A 161 -22.96 5.49 2.90
N LEU A 162 -21.84 4.85 3.23
CA LEU A 162 -21.50 4.39 4.58
C LEU A 162 -20.41 5.26 5.24
N ALA A 163 -20.35 6.55 4.87
CA ALA A 163 -19.28 7.44 5.32
C ALA A 163 -19.20 7.54 6.86
N GLN A 164 -20.34 7.57 7.52
CA GLN A 164 -20.41 7.66 8.98
C GLN A 164 -19.81 6.43 9.66
N GLU A 165 -20.08 5.24 9.12
CA GLU A 165 -19.58 3.97 9.64
C GLU A 165 -18.08 3.83 9.38
N PHE A 166 -17.61 4.19 8.18
CA PHE A 166 -16.17 4.20 7.88
C PHE A 166 -15.40 5.17 8.76
N CYS A 167 -15.95 6.35 9.06
CA CYS A 167 -15.32 7.33 9.96
C CYS A 167 -15.16 6.83 11.41
N GLN A 168 -15.79 5.72 11.80
CA GLN A 168 -15.53 5.07 13.09
C GLN A 168 -14.27 4.19 13.08
N LEU A 169 -13.75 3.87 11.89
CA LEU A 169 -12.60 2.98 11.70
C LEU A 169 -11.32 3.72 11.32
N VAL A 170 -11.44 4.94 10.78
CA VAL A 170 -10.32 5.75 10.29
C VAL A 170 -10.44 7.20 10.78
N ASP A 171 -9.32 7.93 10.75
CA ASP A 171 -9.26 9.31 11.25
C ASP A 171 -9.75 10.35 10.24
N GLY A 172 -9.95 9.96 8.99
CA GLY A 172 -10.43 10.86 7.96
C GLY A 172 -10.39 10.26 6.55
N PHE A 173 -10.90 11.04 5.61
CA PHE A 173 -10.95 10.68 4.19
C PHE A 173 -10.03 11.56 3.33
N SER A 174 -9.54 10.95 2.25
CA SER A 174 -9.01 11.63 1.09
C SER A 174 -9.89 11.27 -0.11
N ILE A 175 -10.38 12.26 -0.84
CA ILE A 175 -11.32 12.02 -1.95
C ILE A 175 -10.56 11.64 -3.20
N GLY A 176 -10.73 10.38 -3.66
CA GLY A 176 -10.22 9.87 -4.92
C GLY A 176 -11.20 10.15 -6.05
N SER A 177 -11.19 11.38 -6.56
CA SER A 177 -12.22 11.87 -7.49
C SER A 177 -12.29 11.08 -8.80
N ASN A 178 -11.18 10.57 -9.32
CA ASN A 178 -11.16 9.81 -10.57
C ASN A 178 -11.94 8.50 -10.42
N ASP A 179 -11.51 7.64 -9.49
CA ASP A 179 -12.18 6.36 -9.21
C ASP A 179 -13.65 6.58 -8.80
N LEU A 180 -13.91 7.55 -7.93
CA LEU A 180 -15.27 7.84 -7.48
C LEU A 180 -16.18 8.27 -8.63
N THR A 181 -15.68 9.10 -9.55
CA THR A 181 -16.45 9.53 -10.74
C THR A 181 -16.70 8.36 -11.67
N GLN A 182 -15.66 7.59 -12.01
CA GLN A 182 -15.79 6.43 -12.88
C GLN A 182 -16.81 5.41 -12.35
N LEU A 183 -16.70 5.08 -11.06
CA LEU A 183 -17.56 4.07 -10.43
C LEU A 183 -18.99 4.56 -10.17
N THR A 184 -19.18 5.85 -9.89
CA THR A 184 -20.51 6.42 -9.65
C THR A 184 -21.29 6.59 -10.93
N LEU A 185 -20.63 7.06 -12.00
CA LEU A 185 -21.27 7.34 -13.28
C LEU A 185 -21.21 6.16 -14.26
N GLY A 186 -20.39 5.13 -13.98
CA GLY A 186 -20.19 3.99 -14.89
C GLY A 186 -19.51 4.40 -16.21
N ILE A 187 -18.52 5.28 -16.12
CA ILE A 187 -17.75 5.80 -17.26
C ILE A 187 -16.27 5.44 -17.13
N ASP A 188 -15.54 5.44 -18.24
CA ASP A 188 -14.09 5.23 -18.30
C ASP A 188 -13.39 6.56 -18.64
#